data_5f2818c052ecb8ddfba3f54fb7431803
#
_entry.id   5f2818c052ecb8ddfba3f54fb7431803
#
_cell.length_a   1.000
_cell.length_b   1.000
_cell.length_c   1.000
_cell.angle_alpha   90.00
_cell.angle_beta   90.00
_cell.angle_gamma   90.00
#
_symmetry.space_group_name_H-M   'P 1'
#
loop_
_entity.id
_entity.type
_entity.pdbx_description
1 polymer ?
#
loop_
_entity_poly.entity_id
_entity_poly.type
_entity_poly.pdbx_seq_one_letter_code
_entity_poly.pdbx_strand_id
1 'polypeptide(L)'
;MMGFEDVAGVRLIHVPYQGTAPQLRDLLGGRLPVGAFNMGEGITLMREGKIRCLGQAGEARWSAARDIPTFREQGFDLLGGSARGLAGPPGMPPEIVARLVTAFRDAMADPAYVAEAEKLGLPIRPLVGEAYRRMMAEDYTRLRALWQRRPWKEG
;
A
#
# COMPACT_ATOMS: atom_id res chain seq x y z
N MET A 1 -0.60 8.86 -5.14
CA MET A 1 -0.07 10.12 -5.72
C MET A 1 -0.84 11.36 -5.27
N MET A 2 -2.17 11.45 -5.45
CA MET A 2 -2.95 12.66 -5.11
C MET A 2 -2.76 13.14 -3.66
N GLY A 3 -2.69 12.22 -2.68
CA GLY A 3 -2.38 12.60 -1.31
C GLY A 3 -1.00 13.23 -1.13
N PHE A 4 -0.02 12.80 -1.92
CA PHE A 4 1.31 13.43 -1.92
C PHE A 4 1.25 14.86 -2.48
N GLU A 5 0.52 15.08 -3.57
CA GLU A 5 0.36 16.44 -4.13
C GLU A 5 -0.22 17.42 -3.10
N ASP A 6 -1.21 16.95 -2.32
CA ASP A 6 -1.86 17.78 -1.31
C ASP A 6 -0.90 18.20 -0.18
N VAL A 7 -0.06 17.27 0.31
CA VAL A 7 0.88 17.56 1.41
C VAL A 7 2.17 18.24 0.95
N ALA A 8 2.57 18.04 -0.30
CA ALA A 8 3.77 18.64 -0.88
C ALA A 8 3.51 19.97 -1.60
N GLY A 9 2.25 20.37 -1.78
CA GLY A 9 1.88 21.59 -2.48
C GLY A 9 2.23 21.59 -3.97
N VAL A 10 2.32 20.40 -4.60
CA VAL A 10 2.70 20.24 -6.01
C VAL A 10 1.55 19.71 -6.85
N ARG A 11 1.69 19.79 -8.17
CA ARG A 11 0.75 19.21 -9.13
C ARG A 11 1.51 18.25 -10.05
N LEU A 12 0.93 17.06 -10.24
CA LEU A 12 1.46 16.02 -11.10
C LEU A 12 0.43 15.64 -12.16
N ILE A 13 0.90 15.25 -13.33
CA ILE A 13 0.04 14.65 -14.36
C ILE A 13 -0.08 13.16 -14.04
N HIS A 14 -1.32 12.74 -13.81
CA HIS A 14 -1.62 11.34 -13.50
C HIS A 14 -1.77 10.51 -14.77
N VAL A 15 -0.96 9.48 -14.90
CA VAL A 15 -1.04 8.49 -15.98
C VAL A 15 -1.49 7.17 -15.37
N PRO A 16 -2.73 6.72 -15.61
CA PRO A 16 -3.23 5.45 -15.08
C PRO A 16 -2.59 4.25 -15.80
N TYR A 17 -2.33 3.18 -15.04
CA TYR A 17 -1.78 1.93 -15.53
C TYR A 17 -2.60 0.74 -15.04
N GLN A 18 -2.72 -0.28 -15.88
CA GLN A 18 -3.29 -1.59 -15.52
C GLN A 18 -2.26 -2.42 -14.72
N GLY A 19 -1.94 -1.95 -13.50
CA GLY A 19 -0.98 -2.57 -12.59
C GLY A 19 0.44 -2.00 -12.69
N THR A 20 1.32 -2.53 -11.83
CA THR A 20 2.67 -1.98 -11.61
C THR A 20 3.65 -2.35 -12.73
N ALA A 21 3.52 -3.50 -13.36
CA ALA A 21 4.49 -3.95 -14.36
C ALA A 21 4.62 -3.02 -15.58
N PRO A 22 3.52 -2.55 -16.23
CA PRO A 22 3.63 -1.57 -17.31
C PRO A 22 4.14 -0.20 -16.81
N GLN A 23 3.79 0.22 -15.60
CA GLN A 23 4.30 1.46 -15.01
C GLN A 23 5.82 1.41 -14.81
N LEU A 24 6.36 0.30 -14.26
CA LEU A 24 7.80 0.11 -14.08
C LEU A 24 8.55 0.08 -15.41
N ARG A 25 7.97 -0.51 -16.45
CA ARG A 25 8.55 -0.50 -17.79
C ARG A 25 8.74 0.91 -18.33
N ASP A 26 7.74 1.76 -18.17
CA ASP A 26 7.79 3.14 -18.65
C ASP A 26 8.68 4.02 -17.76
N LEU A 27 8.75 3.75 -16.46
CA LEU A 27 9.71 4.39 -15.55
C LEU A 27 11.15 4.05 -15.93
N LEU A 28 11.48 2.78 -16.16
CA LEU A 28 12.80 2.33 -16.61
C LEU A 28 13.16 2.83 -18.00
N GLY A 29 12.17 2.97 -18.87
CA GLY A 29 12.33 3.52 -20.21
C GLY A 29 12.38 5.05 -20.27
N GLY A 30 12.33 5.76 -19.12
CA GLY A 30 12.40 7.21 -19.05
C GLY A 30 11.14 7.95 -19.54
N ARG A 31 10.04 7.21 -19.82
CA ARG A 31 8.75 7.83 -20.20
C ARG A 31 8.01 8.43 -19.03
N LEU A 32 8.27 7.92 -17.82
CA LEU A 32 7.77 8.48 -16.58
C LEU A 32 8.93 8.99 -15.73
N PRO A 33 8.87 10.22 -15.21
CA PRO A 33 9.88 10.74 -14.28
C PRO A 33 9.72 10.17 -12.86
N VAL A 34 8.51 9.74 -12.49
CA VAL A 34 8.18 9.22 -11.15
C VAL A 34 7.04 8.21 -11.22
N GLY A 35 7.07 7.23 -10.34
CA GLY A 35 6.01 6.22 -10.17
C GLY A 35 5.61 6.06 -8.70
N ALA A 36 4.37 5.64 -8.45
CA ALA A 36 3.90 5.25 -7.13
C ALA A 36 3.35 3.82 -7.19
N PHE A 37 3.92 2.93 -6.40
CA PHE A 37 3.58 1.51 -6.33
C PHE A 37 3.95 0.93 -4.96
N ASN A 38 3.59 -0.30 -4.69
CA ASN A 38 3.97 -0.94 -3.43
C ASN A 38 5.48 -1.25 -3.42
N MET A 39 6.13 -1.01 -2.29
CA MET A 39 7.58 -1.18 -2.13
C MET A 39 8.09 -2.54 -2.61
N GLY A 40 7.39 -3.63 -2.27
CA GLY A 40 7.78 -4.98 -2.68
C GLY A 40 7.83 -5.18 -4.18
N GLU A 41 7.00 -4.47 -4.94
CA GLU A 41 6.95 -4.58 -6.41
C GLU A 41 8.17 -3.96 -7.09
N GLY A 42 8.87 -3.03 -6.41
CA GLY A 42 10.05 -2.35 -6.91
C GLY A 42 11.35 -2.69 -6.18
N ILE A 43 11.32 -3.47 -5.09
CA ILE A 43 12.48 -3.66 -4.21
C ILE A 43 13.71 -4.21 -4.92
N THR A 44 13.53 -5.14 -5.86
CA THR A 44 14.62 -5.70 -6.64
C THR A 44 15.28 -4.63 -7.50
N LEU A 45 14.50 -3.84 -8.22
CA LEU A 45 15.01 -2.76 -9.07
C LEU A 45 15.71 -1.66 -8.25
N MET A 46 15.24 -1.39 -7.02
CA MET A 46 15.91 -0.48 -6.10
C MET A 46 17.27 -1.03 -5.66
N ARG A 47 17.34 -2.32 -5.29
CA ARG A 47 18.61 -2.99 -4.90
C ARG A 47 19.62 -3.06 -6.05
N GLU A 48 19.13 -3.18 -7.26
CA GLU A 48 19.94 -3.14 -8.48
C GLU A 48 20.35 -1.72 -8.92
N GLY A 49 19.89 -0.69 -8.19
CA GLY A 49 20.17 0.72 -8.52
C GLY A 49 19.46 1.23 -9.77
N LYS A 50 18.52 0.48 -10.34
CA LYS A 50 17.80 0.84 -11.56
C LYS A 50 16.70 1.90 -11.32
N ILE A 51 16.17 1.96 -10.11
CA ILE A 51 15.24 3.00 -9.66
C ILE A 51 15.65 3.50 -8.28
N ARG A 52 15.36 4.76 -8.00
CA ARG A 52 15.57 5.36 -6.68
C ARG A 52 14.22 5.52 -5.98
N CYS A 53 14.07 4.93 -4.80
CA CYS A 53 12.92 5.22 -3.95
C CYS A 53 13.12 6.56 -3.23
N LEU A 54 12.13 7.43 -3.30
CA LEU A 54 12.16 8.77 -2.71
C LEU A 54 11.58 8.79 -1.29
N GLY A 55 10.75 7.83 -0.93
CA GLY A 55 10.14 7.74 0.39
C GLY A 55 9.11 6.63 0.48
N GLN A 56 8.80 6.24 1.72
CA GLN A 56 7.79 5.26 2.06
C GLN A 56 6.59 5.95 2.74
N ALA A 57 5.37 5.54 2.38
CA ALA A 57 4.14 6.07 2.99
C ALA A 57 3.69 5.29 4.24
N GLY A 58 4.54 4.47 4.83
CA GLY A 58 4.26 3.74 6.06
C GLY A 58 4.43 4.61 7.31
N GLU A 59 3.87 4.17 8.45
CA GLU A 59 4.11 4.79 9.77
C GLU A 59 5.56 4.64 10.23
N ALA A 60 6.21 3.54 9.82
CA ALA A 60 7.60 3.25 10.09
C ALA A 60 8.26 2.73 8.80
N ARG A 61 9.59 2.78 8.77
CA ARG A 61 10.36 2.20 7.68
C ARG A 61 10.17 0.69 7.62
N TRP A 62 9.96 0.18 6.42
CA TRP A 62 9.89 -1.27 6.20
C TRP A 62 11.23 -1.93 6.47
N SER A 63 11.22 -3.09 7.16
CA SER A 63 12.42 -3.82 7.57
C SER A 63 13.36 -4.18 6.41
N ALA A 64 12.81 -4.43 5.21
CA ALA A 64 13.58 -4.76 4.01
C ALA A 64 14.14 -3.52 3.26
N ALA A 65 13.82 -2.29 3.71
CA ALA A 65 14.24 -1.04 3.09
C ALA A 65 14.44 0.07 4.15
N ARG A 66 15.22 -0.22 5.18
CA ARG A 66 15.44 0.67 6.34
C ARG A 66 16.22 1.94 6.02
N ASP A 67 16.96 1.93 4.94
CA ASP A 67 17.73 3.06 4.41
C ASP A 67 16.83 4.13 3.75
N ILE A 68 15.60 3.78 3.40
CA ILE A 68 14.66 4.69 2.76
C ILE A 68 13.79 5.36 3.83
N PRO A 69 13.79 6.70 3.94
CA PRO A 69 12.99 7.40 4.93
C PRO A 69 11.49 7.31 4.60
N THR A 70 10.65 7.41 5.63
CA THR A 70 9.22 7.63 5.44
C THR A 70 8.96 9.07 4.97
N PHE A 71 7.79 9.33 4.37
CA PHE A 71 7.40 10.69 4.02
C PHE A 71 7.28 11.58 5.27
N ARG A 72 6.81 11.03 6.41
CA ARG A 72 6.74 11.78 7.67
C ARG A 72 8.12 12.19 8.21
N GLU A 73 9.12 11.32 8.10
CA GLU A 73 10.49 11.67 8.46
C GLU A 73 11.08 12.78 7.56
N GLN A 74 10.52 12.98 6.38
CA GLN A 74 10.89 14.02 5.44
C GLN A 74 10.02 15.28 5.55
N GLY A 75 9.14 15.37 6.56
CA GLY A 75 8.27 16.52 6.80
C GLY A 75 6.93 16.50 6.06
N PHE A 76 6.60 15.43 5.34
CA PHE A 76 5.31 15.28 4.66
C PHE A 76 4.38 14.37 5.48
N ASP A 77 3.28 14.90 6.00
CA ASP A 77 2.30 14.09 6.72
C ASP A 77 1.46 13.23 5.76
N LEU A 78 2.12 12.24 5.19
CA LEU A 78 1.53 11.30 4.26
C LEU A 78 1.63 9.88 4.80
N LEU A 79 0.47 9.28 5.02
CA LEU A 79 0.30 7.84 5.22
C LEU A 79 -0.50 7.25 4.07
N GLY A 80 -0.09 6.09 3.61
CA GLY A 80 -0.77 5.37 2.54
C GLY A 80 -0.24 3.96 2.38
N GLY A 81 -0.97 3.20 1.62
CA GLY A 81 -0.63 1.81 1.33
C GLY A 81 -1.78 1.12 0.63
N SER A 82 -1.60 -0.15 0.31
CA SER A 82 -2.70 -1.01 -0.11
C SER A 82 -2.87 -2.14 0.89
N ALA A 83 -4.10 -2.31 1.37
CA ALA A 83 -4.48 -3.45 2.19
C ALA A 83 -5.07 -4.55 1.29
N ARG A 84 -4.70 -5.79 1.57
CA ARG A 84 -5.32 -6.99 1.00
C ARG A 84 -5.99 -7.75 2.12
N GLY A 85 -7.22 -8.17 1.93
CA GLY A 85 -7.98 -8.84 2.99
C GLY A 85 -9.16 -9.65 2.46
N LEU A 86 -9.79 -10.37 3.36
CA LEU A 86 -11.02 -11.11 3.10
C LEU A 86 -12.21 -10.35 3.69
N ALA A 87 -13.28 -10.27 2.92
CA ALA A 87 -14.56 -9.77 3.37
C ALA A 87 -15.62 -10.84 3.18
N GLY A 88 -16.52 -10.97 4.15
CA GLY A 88 -17.70 -11.83 4.06
C GLY A 88 -18.96 -11.04 3.72
N PRO A 89 -20.04 -11.72 3.30
CA PRO A 89 -21.33 -11.08 3.08
C PRO A 89 -21.89 -10.48 4.39
N PRO A 90 -22.76 -9.47 4.31
CA PRO A 90 -23.44 -8.95 5.49
C PRO A 90 -24.33 -10.01 6.15
N GLY A 91 -24.44 -9.97 7.47
CA GLY A 91 -25.29 -10.89 8.22
C GLY A 91 -24.67 -12.27 8.48
N MET A 92 -23.36 -12.46 8.28
CA MET A 92 -22.71 -13.71 8.69
C MET A 92 -22.89 -13.96 10.18
N PRO A 93 -23.15 -15.23 10.60
CA PRO A 93 -23.19 -15.60 12.00
C PRO A 93 -21.91 -15.24 12.73
N PRO A 94 -21.99 -14.62 13.94
CA PRO A 94 -20.81 -14.17 14.67
C PRO A 94 -19.77 -15.26 14.95
N GLU A 95 -20.22 -16.50 15.18
CA GLU A 95 -19.34 -17.66 15.40
C GLU A 95 -18.53 -18.03 14.15
N ILE A 96 -19.11 -17.88 12.97
CA ILE A 96 -18.38 -18.07 11.69
C ILE A 96 -17.33 -16.98 11.52
N VAL A 97 -17.71 -15.71 11.78
CA VAL A 97 -16.77 -14.59 11.72
C VAL A 97 -15.61 -14.80 12.69
N ALA A 98 -15.89 -15.17 13.94
CA ALA A 98 -14.87 -15.42 14.95
C ALA A 98 -13.91 -16.54 14.54
N ARG A 99 -14.42 -17.64 13.98
CA ARG A 99 -13.61 -18.75 13.48
C ARG A 99 -12.71 -18.33 12.32
N LEU A 100 -13.23 -17.55 11.36
CA LEU A 100 -12.44 -17.02 10.24
C LEU A 100 -11.36 -16.04 10.72
N VAL A 101 -11.68 -15.16 11.65
CA VAL A 101 -10.71 -14.21 12.24
C VAL A 101 -9.56 -14.96 12.91
N THR A 102 -9.86 -16.01 13.67
CA THR A 102 -8.83 -16.85 14.31
C THR A 102 -7.97 -17.56 13.28
N ALA A 103 -8.59 -18.26 12.32
CA ALA A 103 -7.86 -18.98 11.27
C ALA A 103 -6.96 -18.04 10.44
N PHE A 104 -7.43 -16.83 10.15
CA PHE A 104 -6.66 -15.83 9.41
C PHE A 104 -5.46 -15.33 10.23
N ARG A 105 -5.66 -15.05 11.51
CA ARG A 105 -4.58 -14.65 12.42
C ARG A 105 -3.49 -15.73 12.51
N ASP A 106 -3.91 -16.98 12.70
CA ASP A 106 -3.00 -18.11 12.83
C ASP A 106 -2.21 -18.35 11.53
N ALA A 107 -2.87 -18.29 10.38
CA ALA A 107 -2.23 -18.41 9.08
C ALA A 107 -1.20 -17.30 8.83
N MET A 108 -1.48 -16.07 9.23
CA MET A 108 -0.54 -14.95 9.08
C MET A 108 0.62 -14.98 10.08
N ALA A 109 0.50 -15.75 11.15
CA ALA A 109 1.56 -16.01 12.12
C ALA A 109 2.38 -17.28 11.80
N ASP A 110 1.96 -18.07 10.81
CA ASP A 110 2.65 -19.27 10.40
C ASP A 110 4.06 -18.95 9.89
N PRO A 111 5.13 -19.58 10.42
CA PRO A 111 6.50 -19.28 10.03
C PRO A 111 6.80 -19.51 8.54
N ALA A 112 6.14 -20.49 7.90
CA ALA A 112 6.32 -20.74 6.48
C ALA A 112 5.69 -19.63 5.64
N TYR A 113 4.50 -19.15 6.04
CA TYR A 113 3.88 -17.99 5.41
C TYR A 113 4.72 -16.71 5.57
N VAL A 114 5.23 -16.45 6.77
CA VAL A 114 6.08 -15.29 7.04
C VAL A 114 7.34 -15.32 6.18
N ALA A 115 8.02 -16.47 6.13
CA ALA A 115 9.23 -16.63 5.33
C ALA A 115 8.98 -16.44 3.83
N GLU A 116 7.85 -16.94 3.32
CA GLU A 116 7.50 -16.76 1.90
C GLU A 116 7.11 -15.31 1.59
N ALA A 117 6.38 -14.66 2.49
CA ALA A 117 6.04 -13.24 2.34
C ALA A 117 7.29 -12.35 2.33
N GLU A 118 8.30 -12.65 3.15
CA GLU A 118 9.57 -11.94 3.14
C GLU A 118 10.32 -12.10 1.81
N LYS A 119 10.37 -13.32 1.25
CA LYS A 119 10.96 -13.56 -0.08
C LYS A 119 10.27 -12.77 -1.17
N LEU A 120 8.93 -12.69 -1.11
CA LEU A 120 8.10 -11.97 -2.07
C LEU A 120 8.10 -10.46 -1.84
N GLY A 121 8.78 -9.95 -0.80
CA GLY A 121 8.79 -8.54 -0.46
C GLY A 121 7.43 -8.02 -0.01
N LEU A 122 6.61 -8.85 0.66
CA LEU A 122 5.30 -8.50 1.16
C LEU A 122 5.38 -8.13 2.64
N PRO A 123 5.19 -6.85 3.02
CA PRO A 123 5.13 -6.46 4.42
C PRO A 123 3.88 -7.07 5.07
N ILE A 124 4.08 -7.85 6.15
CA ILE A 124 2.98 -8.42 6.92
C ILE A 124 2.60 -7.47 8.04
N ARG A 125 1.38 -6.95 7.99
CA ARG A 125 0.77 -6.12 9.05
C ARG A 125 -0.65 -6.61 9.30
N PRO A 126 -0.83 -7.67 10.08
CA PRO A 126 -2.14 -8.29 10.27
C PRO A 126 -3.09 -7.37 11.02
N LEU A 127 -4.23 -7.09 10.42
CA LEU A 127 -5.39 -6.48 11.06
C LEU A 127 -6.57 -7.41 10.84
N VAL A 128 -7.27 -7.75 11.91
CA VAL A 128 -8.41 -8.69 11.84
C VAL A 128 -9.64 -8.14 12.59
N GLY A 129 -10.80 -8.62 12.22
CA GLY A 129 -12.06 -8.27 12.88
C GLY A 129 -12.35 -6.77 12.87
N GLU A 130 -12.68 -6.22 14.02
CA GLU A 130 -13.11 -4.82 14.17
C GLU A 130 -12.00 -3.81 13.81
N ALA A 131 -10.73 -4.14 14.08
CA ALA A 131 -9.61 -3.27 13.71
C ALA A 131 -9.49 -3.12 12.18
N TYR A 132 -9.65 -4.21 11.44
CA TYR A 132 -9.67 -4.18 9.98
C TYR A 132 -10.88 -3.43 9.43
N ARG A 133 -12.07 -3.67 10.00
CA ARG A 133 -13.30 -2.97 9.62
C ARG A 133 -13.17 -1.45 9.80
N ARG A 134 -12.61 -1.01 10.93
CA ARG A 134 -12.38 0.40 11.21
C ARG A 134 -11.43 1.03 10.20
N MET A 135 -10.29 0.42 9.95
CA MET A 135 -9.33 0.89 8.94
C MET A 135 -10.00 1.06 7.57
N MET A 136 -10.79 0.07 7.13
CA MET A 136 -11.50 0.15 5.83
C MET A 136 -12.52 1.28 5.79
N ALA A 137 -13.24 1.53 6.88
CA ALA A 137 -14.22 2.62 6.96
C ALA A 137 -13.54 4.00 6.95
N GLU A 138 -12.42 4.14 7.64
CA GLU A 138 -11.61 5.36 7.65
C GLU A 138 -11.03 5.65 6.27
N ASP A 139 -10.45 4.63 5.62
CA ASP A 139 -9.91 4.74 4.26
C ASP A 139 -11.01 5.09 3.24
N TYR A 140 -12.17 4.45 3.33
CA TYR A 140 -13.30 4.78 2.47
C TYR A 140 -13.72 6.25 2.63
N THR A 141 -13.85 6.73 3.85
CA THR A 141 -14.23 8.11 4.14
C THR A 141 -13.20 9.09 3.58
N ARG A 142 -11.93 8.84 3.82
CA ARG A 142 -10.80 9.66 3.33
C ARG A 142 -10.75 9.69 1.80
N LEU A 143 -10.83 8.54 1.15
CA LEU A 143 -10.77 8.43 -0.31
C LEU A 143 -11.99 9.05 -0.97
N ARG A 144 -13.19 8.88 -0.39
CA ARG A 144 -14.42 9.53 -0.86
C ARG A 144 -14.31 11.05 -0.80
N ALA A 145 -13.80 11.61 0.30
CA ALA A 145 -13.58 13.04 0.45
C ALA A 145 -12.56 13.56 -0.57
N LEU A 146 -11.50 12.82 -0.82
CA LEU A 146 -10.51 13.15 -1.85
C LEU A 146 -11.14 13.15 -3.24
N TRP A 147 -11.91 12.11 -3.57
CA TRP A 147 -12.59 12.00 -4.86
C TRP A 147 -13.62 13.14 -5.07
N GLN A 148 -14.35 13.51 -4.05
CA GLN A 148 -15.31 14.64 -4.14
C GLN A 148 -14.62 15.96 -4.46
N ARG A 149 -13.43 16.19 -3.91
CA ARG A 149 -12.64 17.41 -4.20
C ARG A 149 -11.93 17.36 -5.55
N ARG A 150 -11.52 16.19 -5.98
CA ARG A 150 -10.72 15.97 -7.20
C ARG A 150 -11.13 14.66 -7.86
N PRO A 151 -12.26 14.64 -8.58
CA PRO A 151 -12.71 13.41 -9.24
C PRO A 151 -11.66 12.93 -10.26
N TRP A 152 -11.26 11.67 -10.15
CA TRP A 152 -10.47 10.99 -11.17
C TRP A 152 -11.38 10.07 -11.97
N LYS A 153 -11.10 9.92 -13.27
CA LYS A 153 -11.76 8.92 -14.10
C LYS A 153 -10.98 7.61 -13.98
N GLU A 154 -11.70 6.53 -13.86
CA GLU A 154 -11.14 5.22 -14.11
C GLU A 154 -10.84 5.14 -15.61
N GLY A 155 -9.59 4.73 -15.94
CA GLY A 155 -9.14 4.60 -17.33
C GLY A 155 -9.72 3.36 -18.00
#